data_0039949b87fc603e4653cfeedf35585a
#
_entry.id   0039949b87fc603e4653cfeedf35585a
#
_cell.length_a   1.000
_cell.length_b   1.000
_cell.length_c   1.000
_cell.angle_alpha   90.00
_cell.angle_beta   90.00
_cell.angle_gamma   90.00
#
_symmetry.space_group_name_H-M   'P 1'
#
loop_
_entity.id
_entity.type
_entity.pdbx_description
1 polymer ?
#
loop_
_entity_poly.entity_id
_entity_poly.type
_entity_poly.pdbx_seq_one_letter_code
_entity_poly.pdbx_strand_id
1 'polypeptide(L)'
;MRQILLSVLLAISTFSNAQELFSLTEPASNMPVGSVSFRVDNSIMDEINSSKVNYHLIPNIRVGASKKLMISFGAFLSNRSANQLKHEGGSIYAKYRFLSNDAIQRHFRMAAFATVSHNNSDIHQEEINMYGHNTGYEAGIVATQLLQKVALSSTLSIAKAFDNGGNNKFVYGLKNSKAINYSLSFGKLILPKEYSSYRQTNINLMVETLCQVNTGSGKHFLDIAPVVQFIFNSQSRIDVGYRKQVSSSLLRTAPKGFFIRAEYNFFDVF
;
A
#
# COMPACT_ATOMS: atom_id res chain seq x y z
N MET A 1 39.15 -25.83 15.22
CA MET A 1 39.06 -24.75 14.22
C MET A 1 37.90 -24.95 13.23
N ARG A 2 37.68 -26.12 12.63
CA ARG A 2 36.62 -26.37 11.64
C ARG A 2 35.18 -26.25 12.21
N GLN A 3 34.96 -26.58 13.48
CA GLN A 3 33.65 -26.44 14.14
C GLN A 3 33.34 -25.01 14.55
N ILE A 4 34.34 -24.19 14.84
CA ILE A 4 34.15 -22.76 15.16
C ILE A 4 33.80 -21.97 13.88
N LEU A 5 34.37 -22.35 12.73
CA LEU A 5 34.02 -21.75 11.44
C LEU A 5 32.56 -22.07 11.04
N LEU A 6 32.06 -23.28 11.31
CA LEU A 6 30.66 -23.66 11.05
C LEU A 6 29.70 -22.91 11.95
N SER A 7 30.04 -22.67 13.22
CA SER A 7 29.21 -21.93 14.17
C SER A 7 29.13 -20.43 13.81
N VAL A 8 30.20 -19.86 13.28
CA VAL A 8 30.23 -18.47 12.79
C VAL A 8 29.43 -18.31 11.48
N LEU A 9 29.46 -19.29 10.58
CA LEU A 9 28.63 -19.28 9.37
C LEU A 9 27.13 -19.44 9.66
N LEU A 10 26.74 -20.19 10.70
CA LEU A 10 25.34 -20.34 11.11
C LEU A 10 24.77 -19.09 11.81
N ALA A 11 25.63 -18.27 12.43
CA ALA A 11 25.21 -17.02 13.10
C ALA A 11 24.95 -15.85 12.14
N ILE A 12 25.34 -15.93 10.86
CA ILE A 12 25.20 -14.86 9.87
C ILE A 12 23.87 -14.94 9.08
N SER A 13 23.09 -16.01 9.26
CA SER A 13 21.93 -16.32 8.40
C SER A 13 20.56 -15.85 8.90
N THR A 14 20.43 -15.04 9.96
CA THR A 14 19.13 -14.88 10.64
C THR A 14 18.43 -13.53 10.54
N PHE A 15 18.93 -12.53 9.82
CA PHE A 15 18.23 -11.24 9.73
C PHE A 15 18.09 -10.72 8.29
N SER A 16 17.37 -11.48 7.45
CA SER A 16 16.83 -10.89 6.24
C SER A 16 15.50 -10.19 6.58
N ASN A 17 15.57 -8.97 7.07
CA ASN A 17 14.41 -8.11 7.17
C ASN A 17 13.97 -7.74 5.76
N ALA A 18 12.95 -8.42 5.24
CA ALA A 18 12.32 -8.07 3.98
C ALA A 18 11.57 -6.76 4.18
N GLN A 19 12.16 -5.66 3.75
CA GLN A 19 11.53 -4.34 3.79
C GLN A 19 10.45 -4.26 2.70
N GLU A 20 9.33 -3.63 3.03
CA GLU A 20 8.31 -3.32 2.03
C GLU A 20 8.83 -2.26 1.07
N LEU A 21 8.67 -2.53 -0.23
CA LEU A 21 9.30 -1.74 -1.28
C LEU A 21 8.37 -0.73 -1.92
N PHE A 22 7.04 -0.83 -1.78
CA PHE A 22 6.10 0.03 -2.50
C PHE A 22 5.28 0.89 -1.56
N SER A 23 4.75 2.01 -2.09
CA SER A 23 4.07 3.02 -1.30
C SER A 23 2.56 3.01 -1.49
N LEU A 24 2.06 3.01 -2.71
CA LEU A 24 0.62 2.96 -2.99
C LEU A 24 0.10 1.53 -3.12
N THR A 25 0.98 0.59 -3.47
CA THR A 25 0.66 -0.83 -3.58
C THR A 25 1.32 -1.62 -2.45
N GLU A 26 0.77 -2.80 -2.14
CA GLU A 26 1.36 -3.70 -1.13
C GLU A 26 2.12 -4.82 -1.84
N PRO A 27 3.40 -5.07 -1.52
CA PRO A 27 4.14 -6.21 -2.06
C PRO A 27 3.65 -7.53 -1.48
N ALA A 28 4.02 -8.66 -2.11
CA ALA A 28 3.70 -10.00 -1.62
C ALA A 28 4.46 -10.38 -0.33
N SER A 29 5.48 -9.62 0.05
CA SER A 29 6.21 -9.82 1.30
C SER A 29 5.36 -9.43 2.50
N ASN A 30 5.51 -10.17 3.60
CA ASN A 30 4.89 -9.85 4.88
C ASN A 30 5.91 -9.24 5.84
N MET A 31 5.41 -8.55 6.83
CA MET A 31 6.18 -8.17 8.01
C MET A 31 6.73 -9.41 8.74
N PRO A 32 7.86 -9.29 9.46
CA PRO A 32 8.32 -10.37 10.35
C PRO A 32 7.25 -10.79 11.35
N VAL A 33 7.24 -12.08 11.70
CA VAL A 33 6.35 -12.59 12.74
C VAL A 33 6.68 -11.94 14.09
N GLY A 34 5.66 -11.65 14.91
CA GLY A 34 5.84 -10.99 16.20
C GLY A 34 6.13 -9.49 16.10
N SER A 35 6.10 -8.90 14.90
CA SER A 35 6.31 -7.47 14.71
C SER A 35 5.00 -6.69 14.65
N VAL A 36 5.06 -5.44 15.12
CA VAL A 36 3.99 -4.46 15.01
C VAL A 36 4.54 -3.23 14.28
N SER A 37 3.79 -2.68 13.35
CA SER A 37 4.14 -1.43 12.66
C SER A 37 3.06 -0.39 12.90
N PHE A 38 3.48 0.84 13.12
CA PHE A 38 2.64 2.02 13.07
C PHE A 38 2.94 2.77 11.78
N ARG A 39 1.93 2.92 10.94
CA ARG A 39 2.02 3.62 9.64
C ARG A 39 1.02 4.76 9.61
N VAL A 40 1.42 5.86 9.01
CA VAL A 40 0.55 6.99 8.70
C VAL A 40 0.69 7.31 7.22
N ASP A 41 -0.40 7.13 6.49
CA ASP A 41 -0.53 7.56 5.11
C ASP A 41 -1.21 8.93 5.07
N ASN A 42 -0.62 9.84 4.34
CA ASN A 42 -1.07 11.21 4.23
C ASN A 42 -1.09 11.61 2.76
N SER A 43 -2.23 12.05 2.25
CA SER A 43 -2.37 12.52 0.88
C SER A 43 -3.00 13.91 0.82
N ILE A 44 -2.39 14.74 0.00
CA ILE A 44 -2.76 16.13 -0.29
C ILE A 44 -3.09 16.19 -1.77
N MET A 45 -4.38 16.16 -2.09
CA MET A 45 -4.84 16.01 -3.47
C MET A 45 -5.58 17.26 -3.93
N ASP A 46 -5.25 17.72 -5.14
CA ASP A 46 -5.90 18.87 -5.77
C ASP A 46 -7.29 18.47 -6.28
N GLU A 47 -8.31 19.21 -5.88
CA GLU A 47 -9.67 19.03 -6.39
C GLU A 47 -9.82 19.65 -7.78
N ILE A 48 -10.47 18.92 -8.69
CA ILE A 48 -10.74 19.43 -10.05
C ILE A 48 -11.73 20.60 -9.98
N ASN A 49 -11.41 21.69 -10.68
CA ASN A 49 -12.25 22.90 -10.77
C ASN A 49 -12.54 23.59 -9.44
N SER A 50 -11.69 23.39 -8.44
CA SER A 50 -11.79 24.02 -7.13
C SER A 50 -10.39 24.45 -6.65
N SER A 51 -10.31 25.49 -5.84
CA SER A 51 -9.09 25.83 -5.09
C SER A 51 -8.96 25.02 -3.80
N LYS A 52 -9.90 24.12 -3.52
CA LYS A 52 -9.90 23.27 -2.32
C LYS A 52 -8.89 22.15 -2.46
N VAL A 53 -8.15 21.91 -1.41
CA VAL A 53 -7.22 20.81 -1.27
C VAL A 53 -7.87 19.73 -0.39
N ASN A 54 -7.99 18.53 -0.94
CA ASN A 54 -8.45 17.38 -0.20
C ASN A 54 -7.29 16.74 0.56
N TYR A 55 -7.43 16.67 1.87
CA TYR A 55 -6.47 16.09 2.79
C TYR A 55 -7.01 14.81 3.40
N HIS A 56 -6.29 13.71 3.20
CA HIS A 56 -6.60 12.41 3.79
C HIS A 56 -5.46 11.95 4.68
N LEU A 57 -5.80 11.53 5.88
CA LEU A 57 -4.89 10.96 6.86
C LEU A 57 -5.40 9.58 7.27
N ILE A 58 -4.57 8.56 7.08
CA ILE A 58 -4.92 7.17 7.35
C ILE A 58 -3.87 6.56 8.28
N PRO A 59 -4.02 6.69 9.61
CA PRO A 59 -3.22 5.92 10.54
C PRO A 59 -3.58 4.44 10.46
N ASN A 60 -2.54 3.58 10.46
CA ASN A 60 -2.66 2.14 10.40
C ASN A 60 -1.80 1.48 11.48
N ILE A 61 -2.35 0.43 12.10
CA ILE A 61 -1.59 -0.51 12.91
C ILE A 61 -1.51 -1.82 12.13
N ARG A 62 -0.30 -2.35 11.95
CA ARG A 62 -0.04 -3.56 11.19
C ARG A 62 0.63 -4.59 12.07
N VAL A 63 0.25 -5.84 11.93
CA VAL A 63 0.70 -6.95 12.78
C VAL A 63 1.17 -8.10 11.92
N GLY A 64 2.40 -8.54 12.13
CA GLY A 64 2.94 -9.77 11.58
C GLY A 64 2.47 -10.97 12.40
N ALA A 65 1.24 -11.43 12.18
CA ALA A 65 0.61 -12.49 12.97
C ALA A 65 1.27 -13.86 12.79
N SER A 66 1.83 -14.14 11.60
CA SER A 66 2.64 -15.33 11.34
C SER A 66 3.60 -15.07 10.17
N LYS A 67 4.48 -16.06 9.89
CA LYS A 67 5.36 -16.00 8.71
C LYS A 67 4.60 -15.80 7.39
N LYS A 68 3.31 -16.17 7.35
CA LYS A 68 2.48 -16.13 6.16
C LYS A 68 1.33 -15.12 6.23
N LEU A 69 0.96 -14.64 7.43
CA LEU A 69 -0.22 -13.81 7.65
C LEU A 69 0.17 -12.46 8.26
N MET A 70 -0.28 -11.40 7.62
CA MET A 70 -0.22 -10.02 8.10
C MET A 70 -1.63 -9.45 8.15
N ILE A 71 -1.94 -8.70 9.20
CA ILE A 71 -3.23 -8.03 9.39
C ILE A 71 -2.95 -6.54 9.63
N SER A 72 -3.79 -5.67 9.08
CA SER A 72 -3.71 -4.22 9.28
C SER A 72 -5.07 -3.65 9.63
N PHE A 73 -5.09 -2.69 10.54
CA PHE A 73 -6.25 -1.93 10.96
C PHE A 73 -5.99 -0.45 10.66
N GLY A 74 -6.83 0.15 9.84
CA GLY A 74 -6.72 1.55 9.45
C GLY A 74 -7.93 2.37 9.88
N ALA A 75 -7.72 3.64 10.22
CA ALA A 75 -8.77 4.62 10.44
C ALA A 75 -8.70 5.70 9.35
N PHE A 76 -9.85 6.24 8.95
CA PHE A 76 -9.96 7.25 7.90
C PHE A 76 -10.30 8.61 8.48
N LEU A 77 -9.47 9.60 8.20
CA LEU A 77 -9.72 11.00 8.53
C LEU A 77 -9.55 11.83 7.25
N SER A 78 -10.51 12.72 6.99
CA SER A 78 -10.40 13.67 5.87
C SER A 78 -11.04 15.02 6.18
N ASN A 79 -10.71 16.03 5.38
CA ASN A 79 -11.36 17.33 5.42
C ASN A 79 -12.42 17.48 4.33
N ARG A 80 -12.79 16.40 3.65
CA ARG A 80 -13.64 16.45 2.46
C ARG A 80 -15.06 16.93 2.75
N SER A 81 -15.67 16.37 3.77
CA SER A 81 -17.04 16.70 4.19
C SER A 81 -17.12 17.95 5.08
N ALA A 82 -15.98 18.52 5.48
CA ALA A 82 -15.90 19.71 6.32
C ALA A 82 -14.57 20.44 6.12
N ASN A 83 -14.47 21.69 6.60
CA ASN A 83 -13.21 22.45 6.55
C ASN A 83 -12.17 22.02 7.60
N GLN A 84 -12.42 20.93 8.32
CA GLN A 84 -11.52 20.37 9.34
C GLN A 84 -11.51 18.85 9.23
N LEU A 85 -10.45 18.22 9.69
CA LEU A 85 -10.32 16.77 9.73
C LEU A 85 -11.44 16.14 10.56
N LYS A 86 -12.19 15.22 9.93
CA LYS A 86 -13.20 14.40 10.58
C LYS A 86 -12.87 12.93 10.41
N HIS A 87 -13.22 12.14 11.41
CA HIS A 87 -13.20 10.69 11.31
C HIS A 87 -14.35 10.23 10.41
N GLU A 88 -14.01 9.47 9.38
CA GLU A 88 -14.97 9.00 8.36
C GLU A 88 -15.22 7.49 8.42
N GLY A 89 -14.33 6.72 9.07
CA GLY A 89 -14.47 5.27 9.14
C GLY A 89 -13.15 4.55 9.31
N GLY A 90 -13.09 3.29 8.85
CA GLY A 90 -11.89 2.49 8.95
C GLY A 90 -11.92 1.24 8.09
N SER A 91 -10.79 0.51 8.06
CA SER A 91 -10.65 -0.73 7.32
C SER A 91 -9.87 -1.79 8.09
N ILE A 92 -10.12 -3.04 7.70
CA ILE A 92 -9.34 -4.20 8.07
C ILE A 92 -8.80 -4.79 6.78
N TYR A 93 -7.48 -4.99 6.73
CA TYR A 93 -6.78 -5.63 5.63
C TYR A 93 -6.07 -6.88 6.15
N ALA A 94 -6.16 -7.98 5.41
CA ALA A 94 -5.43 -9.21 5.69
C ALA A 94 -4.71 -9.68 4.43
N LYS A 95 -3.46 -10.12 4.57
CA LYS A 95 -2.64 -10.65 3.48
C LYS A 95 -2.02 -11.99 3.88
N TYR A 96 -2.25 -13.00 3.06
CA TYR A 96 -1.71 -14.34 3.23
C TYR A 96 -0.74 -14.69 2.11
N ARG A 97 0.54 -14.84 2.44
CA ARG A 97 1.59 -15.25 1.51
C ARG A 97 1.56 -16.77 1.36
N PHE A 98 1.09 -17.24 0.22
CA PHE A 98 0.97 -18.68 -0.06
C PHE A 98 2.16 -19.24 -0.82
N LEU A 99 2.95 -18.40 -1.52
CA LEU A 99 4.14 -18.81 -2.25
C LEU A 99 5.34 -17.95 -1.86
N SER A 100 6.48 -18.58 -1.61
CA SER A 100 7.78 -17.93 -1.42
C SER A 100 8.85 -18.85 -2.00
N ASN A 101 9.52 -18.37 -3.04
CA ASN A 101 10.67 -19.02 -3.64
C ASN A 101 11.84 -18.05 -3.49
N ASP A 102 12.69 -18.33 -2.50
CA ASP A 102 13.78 -17.46 -2.09
C ASP A 102 15.12 -18.13 -2.45
N ALA A 103 15.91 -17.45 -3.27
CA ALA A 103 17.29 -17.81 -3.62
C ALA A 103 18.21 -16.62 -3.31
N ILE A 104 19.52 -16.81 -3.42
CA ILE A 104 20.49 -15.74 -3.17
C ILE A 104 20.22 -14.58 -4.12
N GLN A 105 19.89 -13.39 -3.57
CA GLN A 105 19.61 -12.14 -4.28
C GLN A 105 18.42 -12.22 -5.28
N ARG A 106 17.60 -13.26 -5.17
CA ARG A 106 16.42 -13.44 -6.01
C ARG A 106 15.28 -14.01 -5.18
N HIS A 107 14.17 -13.28 -5.09
CA HIS A 107 12.99 -13.70 -4.34
C HIS A 107 11.76 -13.54 -5.20
N PHE A 108 10.99 -14.60 -5.37
CA PHE A 108 9.67 -14.55 -5.97
C PHE A 108 8.62 -14.93 -4.94
N ARG A 109 7.65 -14.07 -4.73
CA ARG A 109 6.61 -14.25 -3.72
C ARG A 109 5.24 -13.96 -4.29
N MET A 110 4.23 -14.70 -3.82
CA MET A 110 2.84 -14.43 -4.12
C MET A 110 2.00 -14.46 -2.85
N ALA A 111 1.06 -13.54 -2.77
CA ALA A 111 0.11 -13.45 -1.66
C ALA A 111 -1.31 -13.17 -2.17
N ALA A 112 -2.30 -13.68 -1.45
CA ALA A 112 -3.68 -13.26 -1.57
C ALA A 112 -3.99 -12.24 -0.47
N PHE A 113 -4.86 -11.30 -0.75
CA PHE A 113 -5.29 -10.31 0.23
C PHE A 113 -6.79 -10.04 0.15
N ALA A 114 -7.32 -9.55 1.25
CA ALA A 114 -8.67 -9.03 1.33
C ALA A 114 -8.70 -7.79 2.22
N THR A 115 -9.54 -6.83 1.84
CA THR A 115 -9.84 -5.61 2.59
C THR A 115 -11.34 -5.52 2.79
N VAL A 116 -11.75 -5.14 3.99
CA VAL A 116 -13.12 -4.70 4.29
C VAL A 116 -13.04 -3.30 4.84
N SER A 117 -13.86 -2.40 4.34
CA SER A 117 -13.90 -1.00 4.77
C SER A 117 -15.31 -0.55 5.10
N HIS A 118 -15.40 0.38 6.04
CA HIS A 118 -16.59 1.13 6.37
C HIS A 118 -16.28 2.62 6.33
N ASN A 119 -17.11 3.40 5.64
CA ASN A 119 -16.95 4.83 5.51
C ASN A 119 -18.29 5.53 5.68
N ASN A 120 -18.31 6.70 6.30
CA ASN A 120 -19.51 7.50 6.55
C ASN A 120 -19.56 8.78 5.69
N SER A 121 -18.56 9.01 4.83
CA SER A 121 -18.51 10.20 3.99
C SER A 121 -19.36 10.07 2.74
N ASP A 122 -19.64 11.20 2.10
CA ASP A 122 -20.37 11.25 0.83
C ASP A 122 -19.62 10.55 -0.29
N ILE A 123 -20.36 9.85 -1.16
CA ILE A 123 -19.83 9.21 -2.36
C ILE A 123 -19.97 10.21 -3.52
N HIS A 124 -18.87 10.85 -3.93
CA HIS A 124 -18.86 11.95 -4.91
C HIS A 124 -18.00 11.64 -6.14
N GLN A 125 -17.50 10.41 -6.28
CA GLN A 125 -16.72 9.96 -7.43
C GLN A 125 -17.08 8.52 -7.83
N GLU A 126 -16.83 8.19 -9.11
CA GLU A 126 -17.08 6.84 -9.65
C GLU A 126 -15.92 5.86 -9.32
N GLU A 127 -14.72 6.40 -8.97
CA GLU A 127 -13.59 5.57 -8.51
C GLU A 127 -13.98 4.82 -7.23
N ILE A 128 -13.79 3.51 -7.22
CA ILE A 128 -14.01 2.66 -6.05
C ILE A 128 -12.70 2.48 -5.31
N ASN A 129 -12.64 2.98 -4.09
CA ASN A 129 -11.43 2.93 -3.27
C ASN A 129 -11.78 2.57 -1.83
N MET A 130 -11.27 1.41 -1.37
CA MET A 130 -11.46 0.92 0.01
C MET A 130 -10.54 1.62 1.02
N TYR A 131 -9.64 2.48 0.55
CA TYR A 131 -8.76 3.31 1.37
C TYR A 131 -9.33 4.71 1.55
N GLY A 132 -10.35 4.83 2.40
CA GLY A 132 -10.90 6.11 2.85
C GLY A 132 -12.01 6.72 2.01
N HIS A 133 -12.60 6.00 1.03
CA HIS A 133 -13.69 6.53 0.21
C HIS A 133 -14.98 5.71 0.27
N ASN A 134 -14.89 4.39 0.16
CA ASN A 134 -16.08 3.54 0.04
C ASN A 134 -16.20 2.55 1.17
N THR A 135 -17.42 2.30 1.58
CA THR A 135 -17.81 1.08 2.30
C THR A 135 -17.84 -0.07 1.31
N GLY A 136 -17.23 -1.20 1.66
CA GLY A 136 -17.23 -2.37 0.78
C GLY A 136 -16.11 -3.34 1.07
N TYR A 137 -15.76 -4.12 0.06
CA TYR A 137 -14.65 -5.06 0.13
C TYR A 137 -13.83 -5.08 -1.16
N GLU A 138 -12.58 -5.45 -1.01
CA GLU A 138 -11.66 -5.74 -2.11
C GLU A 138 -10.92 -7.04 -1.80
N ALA A 139 -10.72 -7.88 -2.81
CA ALA A 139 -9.92 -9.08 -2.69
C ALA A 139 -9.09 -9.29 -3.95
N GLY A 140 -7.88 -9.79 -3.78
CA GLY A 140 -6.97 -9.95 -4.91
C GLY A 140 -5.74 -10.76 -4.61
N ILE A 141 -4.86 -10.78 -5.60
CA ILE A 141 -3.55 -11.44 -5.54
C ILE A 141 -2.47 -10.43 -5.90
N VAL A 142 -1.32 -10.60 -5.29
CA VAL A 142 -0.11 -9.84 -5.59
C VAL A 142 1.05 -10.78 -5.83
N ALA A 143 1.83 -10.52 -6.87
CA ALA A 143 3.08 -11.21 -7.18
C ALA A 143 4.22 -10.19 -7.14
N THR A 144 5.30 -10.51 -6.43
CA THR A 144 6.48 -9.66 -6.32
C THR A 144 7.73 -10.43 -6.62
N GLN A 145 8.54 -9.91 -7.54
CA GLN A 145 9.86 -10.42 -7.88
C GLN A 145 10.91 -9.42 -7.43
N LEU A 146 11.82 -9.86 -6.58
CA LEU A 146 13.03 -9.13 -6.23
C LEU A 146 14.21 -9.75 -6.96
N LEU A 147 14.99 -8.93 -7.66
CA LEU A 147 16.22 -9.28 -8.36
C LEU A 147 17.33 -8.34 -7.91
N GLN A 148 18.21 -8.80 -7.03
CA GLN A 148 19.27 -7.96 -6.44
C GLN A 148 18.69 -6.68 -5.82
N LYS A 149 18.88 -5.53 -6.46
CA LYS A 149 18.44 -4.20 -6.02
C LYS A 149 17.16 -3.72 -6.73
N VAL A 150 16.56 -4.56 -7.59
CA VAL A 150 15.37 -4.23 -8.37
C VAL A 150 14.18 -5.05 -7.89
N ALA A 151 13.07 -4.40 -7.66
CA ALA A 151 11.80 -5.02 -7.31
C ALA A 151 10.74 -4.73 -8.38
N LEU A 152 9.99 -5.75 -8.75
CA LEU A 152 8.83 -5.67 -9.61
C LEU A 152 7.64 -6.25 -8.87
N SER A 153 6.49 -5.60 -8.90
CA SER A 153 5.26 -6.14 -8.33
C SER A 153 4.09 -5.90 -9.26
N SER A 154 3.18 -6.84 -9.28
CA SER A 154 1.90 -6.74 -10.00
C SER A 154 0.79 -7.19 -9.07
N THR A 155 -0.29 -6.42 -9.04
CA THR A 155 -1.49 -6.72 -8.25
C THR A 155 -2.70 -6.76 -9.15
N LEU A 156 -3.58 -7.72 -8.93
CA LEU A 156 -4.89 -7.82 -9.57
C LEU A 156 -5.93 -8.07 -8.49
N SER A 157 -6.99 -7.25 -8.45
CA SER A 157 -8.07 -7.38 -7.48
C SER A 157 -9.43 -7.05 -8.05
N ILE A 158 -10.47 -7.50 -7.35
CA ILE A 158 -11.86 -7.11 -7.55
C ILE A 158 -12.33 -6.34 -6.33
N ALA A 159 -13.01 -5.23 -6.57
CA ALA A 159 -13.60 -4.39 -5.54
C ALA A 159 -15.11 -4.28 -5.71
N LYS A 160 -15.84 -4.24 -4.60
CA LYS A 160 -17.28 -4.00 -4.56
C LYS A 160 -17.58 -2.94 -3.52
N ALA A 161 -18.15 -1.82 -3.98
CA ALA A 161 -18.67 -0.76 -3.12
C ALA A 161 -20.12 -0.99 -2.76
N PHE A 162 -20.48 -0.57 -1.56
CA PHE A 162 -21.84 -0.46 -1.04
C PHE A 162 -22.17 1.01 -0.75
N ASP A 163 -23.36 1.25 -0.23
CA ASP A 163 -23.70 2.54 0.33
C ASP A 163 -22.81 2.84 1.54
N ASN A 164 -22.39 4.08 1.68
CA ASN A 164 -21.67 4.53 2.86
C ASN A 164 -22.65 4.73 4.03
N GLY A 165 -22.14 4.80 5.25
CA GLY A 165 -22.93 5.14 6.44
C GLY A 165 -23.56 6.54 6.33
N GLY A 166 -24.50 6.86 7.25
CA GLY A 166 -25.15 8.17 7.27
C GLY A 166 -26.12 8.43 6.10
N ASN A 167 -26.69 7.38 5.49
CA ASN A 167 -27.56 7.43 4.30
C ASN A 167 -26.86 7.89 3.00
N ASN A 168 -25.54 7.86 2.93
CA ASN A 168 -24.78 8.22 1.73
C ASN A 168 -24.81 7.07 0.71
N LYS A 169 -25.78 7.13 -0.19
CA LYS A 169 -26.00 6.09 -1.20
C LYS A 169 -24.98 6.13 -2.33
N PHE A 170 -24.69 4.97 -2.90
CA PHE A 170 -23.90 4.84 -4.11
C PHE A 170 -24.72 5.33 -5.32
N VAL A 171 -24.59 6.62 -5.65
CA VAL A 171 -25.43 7.34 -6.62
C VAL A 171 -25.14 6.99 -8.08
N TYR A 172 -24.03 6.34 -8.39
CA TYR A 172 -23.61 6.02 -9.76
C TYR A 172 -24.23 4.74 -10.34
N GLY A 173 -25.23 4.18 -9.65
CA GLY A 173 -25.95 2.98 -10.05
C GLY A 173 -25.28 1.69 -9.61
N LEU A 174 -26.11 0.70 -9.22
CA LEU A 174 -25.64 -0.58 -8.66
C LEU A 174 -24.73 -1.37 -9.61
N LYS A 175 -24.92 -1.23 -10.92
CA LYS A 175 -24.04 -1.88 -11.93
C LYS A 175 -22.61 -1.36 -11.85
N ASN A 176 -22.43 -0.09 -11.50
CA ASN A 176 -21.14 0.59 -11.43
C ASN A 176 -20.42 0.41 -10.09
N SER A 177 -21.00 -0.33 -9.15
CA SER A 177 -20.43 -0.54 -7.82
C SER A 177 -19.37 -1.65 -7.77
N LYS A 178 -18.95 -2.21 -8.91
CA LYS A 178 -17.89 -3.21 -9.02
C LYS A 178 -16.78 -2.73 -9.93
N ALA A 179 -15.53 -3.00 -9.53
CA ALA A 179 -14.36 -2.67 -10.32
C ALA A 179 -13.33 -3.78 -10.28
N ILE A 180 -12.49 -3.82 -11.32
CA ILE A 180 -11.24 -4.58 -11.36
C ILE A 180 -10.11 -3.57 -11.21
N ASN A 181 -9.24 -3.77 -10.24
CA ASN A 181 -8.03 -2.99 -10.03
C ASN A 181 -6.83 -3.77 -10.55
N TYR A 182 -5.92 -3.06 -11.18
CA TYR A 182 -4.64 -3.58 -11.62
C TYR A 182 -3.54 -2.58 -11.32
N SER A 183 -2.40 -3.05 -10.82
CA SER A 183 -1.23 -2.21 -10.62
C SER A 183 0.05 -2.88 -11.05
N LEU A 184 1.00 -2.06 -11.51
CA LEU A 184 2.38 -2.44 -11.75
C LEU A 184 3.28 -1.49 -10.99
N SER A 185 4.25 -2.04 -10.28
CA SER A 185 5.18 -1.27 -9.47
C SER A 185 6.61 -1.71 -9.78
N PHE A 186 7.46 -0.74 -10.03
CA PHE A 186 8.89 -0.91 -10.24
C PHE A 186 9.64 -0.12 -9.17
N GLY A 187 10.61 -0.75 -8.52
CA GLY A 187 11.45 -0.09 -7.52
C GLY A 187 12.90 -0.49 -7.67
N LYS A 188 13.80 0.45 -7.38
CA LYS A 188 15.24 0.21 -7.39
C LYS A 188 15.91 0.88 -6.20
N LEU A 189 16.74 0.11 -5.48
CA LEU A 189 17.64 0.63 -4.47
C LEU A 189 18.78 1.40 -5.15
N ILE A 190 18.86 2.69 -4.85
CA ILE A 190 19.89 3.59 -5.41
C ILE A 190 21.05 3.75 -4.43
N LEU A 191 20.77 3.91 -3.16
CA LEU A 191 21.77 4.01 -2.09
C LEU A 191 21.41 3.08 -0.92
N PRO A 192 22.41 2.47 -0.27
CA PRO A 192 23.83 2.51 -0.54
C PRO A 192 24.22 1.65 -1.76
N LYS A 193 25.33 2.00 -2.41
CA LYS A 193 25.89 1.15 -3.48
C LYS A 193 26.39 -0.18 -2.91
N GLU A 194 27.03 -0.13 -1.73
CA GLU A 194 27.52 -1.28 -0.98
C GLU A 194 27.07 -1.16 0.48
N TYR A 195 26.66 -2.29 1.06
CA TYR A 195 26.27 -2.34 2.47
C TYR A 195 27.49 -2.52 3.36
N SER A 196 27.71 -1.58 4.27
CA SER A 196 28.72 -1.69 5.33
C SER A 196 28.08 -1.89 6.71
N SER A 197 26.81 -1.53 6.87
CA SER A 197 26.08 -1.63 8.13
C SER A 197 24.57 -1.61 7.90
N TYR A 198 23.78 -2.27 8.75
CA TYR A 198 22.31 -2.19 8.77
C TYR A 198 21.78 -0.81 9.20
N ARG A 199 22.63 0.04 9.76
CA ARG A 199 22.28 1.41 10.17
C ARG A 199 22.35 2.43 9.03
N GLN A 200 22.78 2.01 7.85
CA GLN A 200 22.81 2.89 6.68
C GLN A 200 21.39 3.25 6.25
N THR A 201 21.24 4.49 5.80
CA THR A 201 20.00 4.94 5.16
C THR A 201 19.92 4.35 3.75
N ASN A 202 18.83 3.66 3.47
CA ASN A 202 18.52 3.18 2.13
C ASN A 202 17.66 4.20 1.40
N ILE A 203 17.99 4.48 0.14
CA ILE A 203 17.18 5.33 -0.74
C ILE A 203 16.74 4.50 -1.93
N ASN A 204 15.43 4.34 -2.08
CA ASN A 204 14.80 3.67 -3.20
C ASN A 204 14.10 4.70 -4.09
N LEU A 205 14.19 4.51 -5.40
CA LEU A 205 13.32 5.18 -6.37
C LEU A 205 12.31 4.17 -6.89
N MET A 206 11.06 4.58 -6.95
CA MET A 206 9.96 3.72 -7.38
C MET A 206 9.05 4.46 -8.34
N VAL A 207 8.40 3.70 -9.22
CA VAL A 207 7.30 4.15 -10.06
C VAL A 207 6.19 3.13 -9.94
N GLU A 208 5.01 3.59 -9.55
CA GLU A 208 3.82 2.76 -9.42
C GLU A 208 2.77 3.21 -10.43
N THR A 209 2.14 2.28 -11.12
CA THR A 209 0.99 2.54 -11.98
C THR A 209 -0.24 1.92 -11.33
N LEU A 210 -1.34 2.68 -11.33
CA LEU A 210 -2.61 2.26 -10.77
C LEU A 210 -3.67 2.35 -11.86
N CYS A 211 -4.40 1.29 -12.05
CA CYS A 211 -5.48 1.19 -13.02
C CYS A 211 -6.72 0.59 -12.38
N GLN A 212 -7.87 1.13 -12.71
CA GLN A 212 -9.17 0.58 -12.34
C GLN A 212 -10.08 0.56 -13.56
N VAL A 213 -10.83 -0.51 -13.73
CA VAL A 213 -11.90 -0.62 -14.73
C VAL A 213 -13.20 -0.94 -14.01
N ASN A 214 -14.19 -0.08 -14.17
CA ASN A 214 -15.53 -0.33 -13.68
C ASN A 214 -16.23 -1.38 -14.55
N THR A 215 -16.67 -2.48 -13.96
CA THR A 215 -17.20 -3.63 -14.71
C THR A 215 -18.59 -3.38 -15.27
N GLY A 216 -19.33 -2.41 -14.76
CA GLY A 216 -20.69 -2.09 -15.22
C GLY A 216 -20.72 -1.13 -16.39
N SER A 217 -19.83 -0.11 -16.39
CA SER A 217 -19.78 0.93 -17.42
C SER A 217 -18.61 0.81 -18.40
N GLY A 218 -17.59 0.00 -18.08
CA GLY A 218 -16.34 -0.06 -18.83
C GLY A 218 -15.45 1.19 -18.67
N LYS A 219 -15.89 2.18 -17.89
CA LYS A 219 -15.08 3.35 -17.58
C LYS A 219 -13.83 2.96 -16.79
N HIS A 220 -12.76 3.68 -16.99
CA HIS A 220 -11.46 3.35 -16.40
C HIS A 220 -10.67 4.59 -16.01
N PHE A 221 -9.63 4.40 -15.20
CA PHE A 221 -8.54 5.35 -15.05
C PHE A 221 -7.19 4.64 -15.09
N LEU A 222 -6.16 5.42 -15.41
CA LEU A 222 -4.76 5.07 -15.31
C LEU A 222 -4.00 6.23 -14.66
N ASP A 223 -3.33 5.94 -13.55
CA ASP A 223 -2.47 6.88 -12.85
C ASP A 223 -1.02 6.39 -12.84
N ILE A 224 -0.10 7.33 -12.70
CA ILE A 224 1.32 7.09 -12.46
C ILE A 224 1.75 7.82 -11.19
N ALA A 225 2.61 7.17 -10.41
CA ALA A 225 3.12 7.74 -9.17
C ALA A 225 4.62 7.46 -9.00
N PRO A 226 5.49 8.42 -9.32
CA PRO A 226 6.88 8.38 -8.90
C PRO A 226 6.99 8.59 -7.39
N VAL A 227 7.89 7.84 -6.74
CA VAL A 227 8.10 7.85 -5.29
C VAL A 227 9.59 7.77 -4.97
N VAL A 228 9.99 8.55 -3.98
CA VAL A 228 11.29 8.42 -3.30
C VAL A 228 11.03 7.87 -1.90
N GLN A 229 11.73 6.81 -1.55
CA GLN A 229 11.62 6.15 -0.25
C GLN A 229 12.95 6.23 0.49
N PHE A 230 12.87 6.64 1.74
CA PHE A 230 13.97 6.66 2.69
C PHE A 230 13.71 5.62 3.78
N ILE A 231 14.69 4.74 4.03
CA ILE A 231 14.61 3.74 5.08
C ILE A 231 15.79 3.95 6.02
N PHE A 232 15.49 4.19 7.29
CA PHE A 232 16.48 4.46 8.34
C PHE A 232 16.56 3.27 9.30
N ASN A 233 17.78 2.81 9.58
CA ASN A 233 18.05 1.74 10.55
C ASN A 233 17.24 0.45 10.31
N SER A 234 16.74 0.22 9.10
CA SER A 234 15.83 -0.89 8.77
C SER A 234 14.53 -0.91 9.60
N GLN A 235 14.21 0.14 10.34
CA GLN A 235 13.03 0.24 11.22
C GLN A 235 12.06 1.33 10.80
N SER A 236 12.57 2.51 10.43
CA SER A 236 11.74 3.65 10.04
C SER A 236 11.75 3.84 8.54
N ARG A 237 10.64 4.25 7.99
CA ARG A 237 10.48 4.53 6.58
C ARG A 237 9.71 5.82 6.36
N ILE A 238 10.17 6.60 5.38
CA ILE A 238 9.45 7.77 4.87
C ILE A 238 9.42 7.65 3.36
N ASP A 239 8.22 7.67 2.78
CA ASP A 239 7.99 7.70 1.35
C ASP A 239 7.38 9.06 1.00
N VAL A 240 7.89 9.67 -0.06
CA VAL A 240 7.34 10.92 -0.63
C VAL A 240 7.08 10.67 -2.11
N GLY A 241 5.87 10.90 -2.54
CA GLY A 241 5.48 10.67 -3.93
C GLY A 241 4.46 11.67 -4.45
N TYR A 242 4.28 11.62 -5.75
CA TYR A 242 3.29 12.42 -6.46
C TYR A 242 2.45 11.50 -7.35
N ARG A 243 1.14 11.48 -7.15
CA ARG A 243 0.19 10.75 -7.98
C ARG A 243 -0.35 11.67 -9.06
N LYS A 244 -0.38 11.21 -10.29
CA LYS A 244 -0.90 11.96 -11.43
C LYS A 244 -1.75 11.06 -12.32
N GLN A 245 -2.95 11.50 -12.63
CA GLN A 245 -3.79 10.88 -13.64
C GLN A 245 -3.17 11.03 -15.03
N VAL A 246 -3.01 9.92 -15.71
CA VAL A 246 -2.59 9.85 -17.12
C VAL A 246 -3.83 9.86 -18.03
N SER A 247 -4.83 9.06 -17.68
CA SER A 247 -6.08 8.93 -18.44
C SER A 247 -7.22 8.57 -17.50
N SER A 248 -8.43 9.09 -17.73
CA SER A 248 -9.63 8.67 -17.03
C SER A 248 -10.89 8.98 -17.84
N SER A 249 -11.79 8.01 -17.85
CA SER A 249 -13.20 8.19 -18.24
C SER A 249 -14.15 8.14 -17.04
N LEU A 250 -13.62 7.78 -15.82
CA LEU A 250 -14.35 7.86 -14.56
C LEU A 250 -14.42 9.30 -14.06
N LEU A 251 -15.53 9.67 -13.42
CA LEU A 251 -15.61 10.90 -12.64
C LEU A 251 -14.77 10.73 -11.36
N ARG A 252 -13.78 11.59 -11.19
CA ARG A 252 -12.86 11.65 -10.04
C ARG A 252 -12.75 13.07 -9.55
N THR A 253 -12.77 13.24 -8.23
CA THR A 253 -12.76 14.57 -7.62
C THR A 253 -11.35 15.14 -7.50
N ALA A 254 -10.39 14.31 -7.08
CA ALA A 254 -9.02 14.74 -6.80
C ALA A 254 -8.01 13.71 -7.35
N PRO A 255 -7.72 13.74 -8.68
CA PRO A 255 -6.95 12.70 -9.35
C PRO A 255 -5.43 12.91 -9.31
N LYS A 256 -4.96 14.01 -8.72
CA LYS A 256 -3.53 14.34 -8.65
C LYS A 256 -3.18 14.98 -7.32
N GLY A 257 -1.96 14.75 -6.87
CA GLY A 257 -1.45 15.39 -5.65
C GLY A 257 -0.26 14.66 -5.06
N PHE A 258 0.23 15.21 -3.97
CA PHE A 258 1.34 14.65 -3.21
C PHE A 258 0.83 13.68 -2.15
N PHE A 259 1.67 12.72 -1.83
CA PHE A 259 1.46 11.86 -0.67
C PHE A 259 2.76 11.64 0.09
N ILE A 260 2.62 11.46 1.39
CA ILE A 260 3.72 11.15 2.31
C ILE A 260 3.26 9.98 3.16
N ARG A 261 4.08 8.94 3.24
CA ARG A 261 3.91 7.81 4.14
C ARG A 261 5.03 7.82 5.16
N ALA A 262 4.71 7.68 6.42
CA ALA A 262 5.67 7.43 7.47
C ALA A 262 5.33 6.10 8.16
N GLU A 263 6.33 5.28 8.45
CA GLU A 263 6.17 3.98 9.09
C GLU A 263 7.31 3.72 10.06
N TYR A 264 6.97 3.13 11.21
CA TYR A 264 7.93 2.64 12.18
C TYR A 264 7.58 1.21 12.58
N ASN A 265 8.57 0.33 12.53
CA ASN A 265 8.44 -1.10 12.84
C ASN A 265 9.04 -1.42 14.20
N PHE A 266 8.26 -2.08 15.04
CA PHE A 266 8.68 -2.68 16.29
C PHE A 266 8.82 -4.18 16.06
N PHE A 267 10.01 -4.72 16.28
CA PHE A 267 10.29 -6.15 16.12
C PHE A 267 10.20 -6.86 17.47
N ASP A 268 9.89 -8.16 17.44
CA ASP A 268 9.85 -9.04 18.62
C ASP A 268 8.97 -8.49 19.75
N VAL A 269 7.75 -8.06 19.41
CA VAL A 269 6.81 -7.46 20.36
C VAL A 269 6.08 -8.56 21.16
N PHE A 270 5.85 -9.75 20.54
CA PHE A 270 5.14 -10.88 21.13
C PHE A 270 5.59 -12.23 20.57
#